data_88a11cd5eeaf17a852b2d21a8fd0970d
#
_entry.id   88a11cd5eeaf17a852b2d21a8fd0970d
#
_cell.length_a   1.000
_cell.length_b   1.000
_cell.length_c   1.000
_cell.angle_alpha   90.00
_cell.angle_beta   90.00
_cell.angle_gamma   90.00
#
_symmetry.space_group_name_H-M   'P 1'
#
loop_
_entity.id
_entity.type
_entity.pdbx_description
1 polymer ?
#
loop_
_entity_poly.entity_id
_entity_poly.type
_entity_poly.pdbx_seq_one_letter_code
_entity_poly.pdbx_strand_id
1 'polypeptide(L)' 'IFATGDRYTGDFVRGVFHGQGTYAWKSGNRYEGAWSLGKKHGQGRLTWVAGDAWEGEFRDDQKTESGKDVTAAALAR' A
#
# COMPACT_ATOMS: atom_id res chain seq x y z
N ILE A 1 -10.09 -8.90 -8.95
CA ILE A 1 -9.34 -10.06 -8.46
C ILE A 1 -8.39 -10.53 -9.54
N PHE A 2 -7.13 -10.68 -9.19
CA PHE A 2 -6.12 -11.16 -10.12
C PHE A 2 -5.95 -12.67 -10.01
N ALA A 3 -5.30 -13.26 -11.02
CA ALA A 3 -5.08 -14.71 -11.03
C ALA A 3 -4.31 -15.20 -9.81
N THR A 4 -3.49 -14.34 -9.23
CA THR A 4 -2.71 -14.66 -8.02
C THR A 4 -3.53 -14.65 -6.75
N GLY A 5 -4.79 -14.16 -6.81
CA GLY A 5 -5.61 -13.98 -5.62
C GLY A 5 -5.53 -12.60 -5.01
N ASP A 6 -4.71 -11.74 -5.57
CA ASP A 6 -4.61 -10.35 -5.11
C ASP A 6 -5.80 -9.54 -5.62
N ARG A 7 -6.05 -8.39 -4.98
CA ARG A 7 -7.15 -7.51 -5.36
C ARG A 7 -6.71 -6.06 -5.30
N TYR A 8 -7.10 -5.30 -6.31
CA TYR A 8 -6.92 -3.86 -6.31
C TYR A 8 -8.28 -3.17 -6.39
N THR A 9 -8.49 -2.15 -5.57
CA THR A 9 -9.69 -1.31 -5.59
C THR A 9 -9.26 0.14 -5.60
N GLY A 10 -9.65 0.89 -6.61
CA GLY A 10 -9.30 2.30 -6.69
C GLY A 10 -9.26 2.81 -8.11
N ASP A 11 -8.48 3.85 -8.34
CA ASP A 11 -8.43 4.53 -9.61
C ASP A 11 -7.52 3.82 -10.61
N PHE A 12 -7.87 3.93 -11.87
CA PHE A 12 -7.09 3.40 -12.99
C PHE A 12 -6.92 4.47 -14.04
N VAL A 13 -5.78 4.45 -14.71
CA VAL A 13 -5.53 5.26 -15.90
C VAL A 13 -4.91 4.34 -16.92
N ARG A 14 -5.58 4.18 -18.07
CA ARG A 14 -5.09 3.35 -19.18
C ARG A 14 -4.77 1.93 -18.75
N GLY A 15 -5.57 1.38 -17.84
CA GLY A 15 -5.40 -0.01 -17.41
C GLY A 15 -4.37 -0.21 -16.32
N VAL A 16 -3.74 0.85 -15.80
CA VAL A 16 -2.79 0.73 -14.71
C VAL A 16 -3.28 1.50 -13.49
N PHE A 17 -2.78 1.12 -12.33
CA PHE A 17 -3.13 1.78 -11.08
C PHE A 17 -2.63 3.22 -11.08
N HIS A 18 -3.49 4.14 -10.67
CA HIS A 18 -3.11 5.55 -10.67
C HIS A 18 -4.04 6.32 -9.74
N GLY A 19 -3.51 7.31 -9.02
CA GLY A 19 -4.33 8.08 -8.09
C GLY A 19 -4.38 7.40 -6.73
N GLN A 20 -5.56 7.23 -6.17
CA GLN A 20 -5.73 6.60 -4.86
C GLN A 20 -6.28 5.21 -5.02
N GLY A 21 -5.73 4.25 -4.27
CA GLY A 21 -6.22 2.89 -4.34
C GLY A 21 -5.70 2.01 -3.24
N THR A 22 -6.33 0.84 -3.10
CA THR A 22 -5.97 -0.16 -2.12
C THR A 22 -5.62 -1.45 -2.83
N TYR A 23 -4.44 -1.97 -2.57
CA TYR A 23 -3.99 -3.25 -3.09
C TYR A 23 -3.94 -4.24 -1.93
N ALA A 24 -4.66 -5.34 -2.07
CA ALA A 24 -4.69 -6.39 -1.06
C ALA A 24 -4.05 -7.65 -1.63
N TRP A 25 -2.96 -8.10 -1.01
CA TRP A 25 -2.28 -9.33 -1.42
C TRP A 25 -2.97 -10.54 -0.83
N LYS A 26 -2.88 -11.64 -1.53
CA LYS A 26 -3.46 -12.90 -1.09
C LYS A 26 -2.98 -13.28 0.31
N SER A 27 -1.75 -12.92 0.66
CA SER A 27 -1.18 -13.22 1.97
C SER A 27 -1.84 -12.49 3.12
N GLY A 28 -2.63 -11.44 2.82
CA GLY A 28 -3.28 -10.62 3.85
C GLY A 28 -2.64 -9.27 4.04
N ASN A 29 -1.50 -9.03 3.42
CA ASN A 29 -0.87 -7.71 3.43
C ASN A 29 -1.69 -6.75 2.58
N ARG A 30 -1.57 -5.45 2.85
CA ARG A 30 -2.36 -4.45 2.14
C ARG A 30 -1.62 -3.14 2.02
N TYR A 31 -1.76 -2.49 0.89
CA TYR A 31 -1.26 -1.14 0.69
C TYR A 31 -2.45 -0.21 0.39
N GLU A 32 -2.51 0.92 1.07
CA GLU A 32 -3.53 1.94 0.84
C GLU A 32 -2.83 3.27 0.61
N GLY A 33 -3.12 3.93 -0.50
CA GLY A 33 -2.54 5.24 -0.73
C GLY A 33 -2.41 5.58 -2.20
N ALA A 34 -1.43 6.41 -2.48
CA ALA A 34 -1.24 6.95 -3.82
C ALA A 34 -0.49 5.98 -4.74
N TRP A 35 -0.87 6.01 -6.00
CA TRP A 35 -0.27 5.20 -7.06
C TRP A 35 0.08 6.09 -8.24
N SER A 36 1.09 5.71 -8.96
CA SER A 36 1.46 6.40 -10.20
C SER A 36 1.95 5.38 -11.20
N LEU A 37 1.24 5.25 -12.33
CA LEU A 37 1.59 4.35 -13.43
C LEU A 37 1.90 2.92 -12.95
N GLY A 38 1.05 2.41 -12.08
CA GLY A 38 1.16 1.04 -11.59
C GLY A 38 2.10 0.84 -10.43
N LYS A 39 2.71 1.91 -9.93
CA LYS A 39 3.67 1.83 -8.82
C LYS A 39 3.18 2.63 -7.64
N LYS A 40 3.55 2.17 -6.44
CA LYS A 40 3.29 2.94 -5.24
C LYS A 40 4.13 4.22 -5.30
N HIS A 41 3.46 5.35 -5.14
CA HIS A 41 4.15 6.63 -5.26
C HIS A 41 3.34 7.71 -4.53
N GLY A 42 3.99 8.42 -3.61
CA GLY A 42 3.34 9.40 -2.79
C GLY A 42 3.02 8.85 -1.42
N GLN A 43 2.08 9.45 -0.72
CA GLN A 43 1.74 9.03 0.63
C GLN A 43 0.94 7.75 0.63
N GLY A 44 1.34 6.81 1.50
CA GLY A 44 0.64 5.54 1.57
C GLY A 44 0.89 4.82 2.87
N ARG A 45 0.12 3.75 3.09
CA ARG A 45 0.22 2.92 4.28
C ARG A 45 0.28 1.46 3.86
N LEU A 46 1.33 0.79 4.27
CA LEU A 46 1.52 -0.63 4.02
C LEU A 46 1.22 -1.36 5.33
N THR A 47 0.29 -2.31 5.29
CA THR A 47 -0.13 -3.07 6.47
C THR A 47 0.18 -4.54 6.24
N TRP A 48 0.83 -5.17 7.20
CA TRP A 48 1.13 -6.60 7.15
C TRP A 48 0.10 -7.40 7.93
N VAL A 49 -0.10 -8.63 7.52
CA VAL A 49 -1.09 -9.52 8.12
C VAL A 49 -0.86 -9.70 9.62
N ALA A 50 0.37 -9.56 10.07
CA ALA A 50 0.70 -9.68 11.49
C ALA A 50 0.24 -8.50 12.34
N GLY A 51 -0.25 -7.43 11.69
CA GLY A 51 -0.74 -6.26 12.41
C GLY A 51 0.19 -5.07 12.39
N ASP A 52 1.40 -5.25 11.90
CA ASP A 52 2.35 -4.15 11.75
C ASP A 52 1.99 -3.32 10.52
N ALA A 53 2.42 -2.06 10.52
CA ALA A 53 2.18 -1.18 9.39
C ALA A 53 3.33 -0.20 9.25
N TRP A 54 3.46 0.36 8.05
CA TRP A 54 4.43 1.42 7.77
C TRP A 54 3.70 2.52 7.02
N GLU A 55 3.84 3.75 7.46
CA GLU A 55 3.22 4.91 6.83
C GLU A 55 4.28 5.88 6.39
N GLY A 56 4.13 6.41 5.20
CA GLY A 56 5.05 7.43 4.72
C GLY A 56 5.01 7.56 3.22
N GLU A 57 6.05 8.18 2.69
CA GLU A 57 6.15 8.40 1.26
C GLU A 57 6.76 7.18 0.57
N PHE A 58 6.16 6.80 -0.55
CA PHE A 58 6.70 5.79 -1.45
C PHE A 58 7.20 6.49 -2.71
N ARG A 59 8.21 5.91 -3.32
CA ARG A 59 8.73 6.40 -4.58
C ARG A 59 9.11 5.20 -5.43
N ASP A 60 8.45 5.07 -6.58
CA ASP A 60 8.69 3.96 -7.52
C ASP A 60 8.63 2.60 -6.82
N ASP A 61 7.55 2.37 -6.05
CA ASP A 61 7.29 1.13 -5.31
C ASP A 61 8.17 0.91 -4.08
N GLN A 62 9.01 1.86 -3.74
CA GLN A 62 9.94 1.70 -2.63
C GLN A 62 9.64 2.66 -1.49
N LYS A 63 9.81 2.17 -0.27
CA LYS A 63 9.68 3.02 0.91
C LYS A 63 10.84 4.02 0.93
N THR A 64 10.54 5.24 1.39
CA THR A 64 11.57 6.25 1.58
C THR A 64 11.87 6.40 3.07
N GLU A 65 12.82 7.25 3.40
CA GLU A 65 13.18 7.50 4.80
C GLU A 65 12.18 8.38 5.52
N SER A 66 11.21 8.94 4.80
CA SER A 66 10.25 9.87 5.39
C SER A 66 9.16 9.16 6.20
N GLY A 67 9.07 7.83 6.09
CA GLY A 67 8.03 7.09 6.76
C GLY A 67 8.44 6.54 8.10
N LYS A 68 7.49 5.89 8.78
CA LYS A 68 7.74 5.30 10.08
C LYS A 68 6.90 4.04 10.25
N ASP A 69 7.40 3.14 11.07
CA ASP A 69 6.66 1.94 11.42
C ASP A 69 5.53 2.28 12.39
N VAL A 70 4.37 1.68 12.16
CA VAL A 70 3.21 1.82 13.02
C VAL A 70 2.77 0.40 13.36
N THR A 71 3.02 -0.04 14.59
CA THR A 71 2.69 -1.39 15.00
C THR A 71 1.45 -1.39 15.88
N ALA A 72 0.83 -2.57 15.99
CA ALA A 72 -0.33 -2.71 16.86
C ALA A 72 0.03 -2.37 18.31
N ALA A 73 1.22 -2.75 18.75
CA ALA A 73 1.67 -2.43 20.10
C ALA A 73 1.83 -0.92 20.31
N ALA A 74 2.35 -0.22 19.30
CA ALA A 74 2.50 1.23 19.36
C ALA A 74 1.16 1.93 19.36
N LEU A 75 0.20 1.41 18.61
CA LEU A 75 -1.14 1.99 18.54
C LEU A 75 -1.95 1.76 19.81
N ALA A 76 -1.60 0.74 20.58
CA ALA A 76 -2.31 0.41 21.81
C ALA A 76 -1.92 1.29 23.00
N ARG A 77 -0.94 2.12 22.86
CA ARG A 77 -0.46 2.97 23.94
C ARG A 77 -1.22 4.27 24.04
#